data_9835650492029d2822f8476b37e4c8e2
#
_entry.id   9835650492029d2822f8476b37e4c8e2
#
_cell.length_a   1.000
_cell.length_b   1.000
_cell.length_c   1.000
_cell.angle_alpha   90.00
_cell.angle_beta   90.00
_cell.angle_gamma   90.00
#
_symmetry.space_group_name_H-M   'P 1'
#
loop_
_entity.id
_entity.type
_entity.pdbx_description
1 polymer ?
#
loop_
_entity_poly.entity_id
_entity_poly.type
_entity_poly.pdbx_seq_one_letter_code
_entity_poly.pdbx_strand_id
1 'polypeptide(L)'
;HVHNRVEGNHEYTNLLYIPKHAPFDLWNRESPRGIKLYVQRVFIMDDAEHFLPLYLRFVRGVIDSNDLPLNVSREILQDHPLVGSIKKASTKRILDALQYLKDNAFEEYLDFWNSFGLVLKEGPAEDFENREAIASLMLFATSRNETHEVKETLDDYLQRMPSDQNDIYFCVADTFEAAINSPHLEKMKAENKEVLLLTDRIDEWLMTTLVAYKDKPLVNVAKSFASDSEKPKPSKTQQALLEKIKLLSLIHI
;
A
#
# COMPACT_ATOMS: atom_id res chain seq x y z
N HIS A 1 -10.79 -18.24 2.05
CA HIS A 1 -11.12 -18.53 0.64
C HIS A 1 -12.39 -17.79 0.22
N VAL A 2 -12.47 -17.47 -1.06
CA VAL A 2 -13.63 -16.84 -1.71
C VAL A 2 -14.13 -17.82 -2.77
N HIS A 3 -15.35 -18.32 -2.62
CA HIS A 3 -16.04 -19.13 -3.62
C HIS A 3 -17.26 -18.37 -4.11
N ASN A 4 -17.38 -18.23 -5.42
CA ASN A 4 -18.44 -17.43 -6.00
C ASN A 4 -18.91 -18.02 -7.32
N ARG A 5 -20.22 -18.06 -7.51
CA ARG A 5 -20.89 -18.34 -8.78
C ARG A 5 -21.69 -17.13 -9.17
N VAL A 6 -21.39 -16.57 -10.32
CA VAL A 6 -22.09 -15.43 -10.91
C VAL A 6 -22.93 -15.93 -12.05
N GLU A 7 -24.22 -15.61 -12.03
CA GLU A 7 -25.20 -15.90 -13.06
C GLU A 7 -25.87 -14.59 -13.47
N GLY A 8 -26.06 -14.37 -14.74
CA GLY A 8 -26.68 -13.15 -15.29
C GLY A 8 -26.15 -12.83 -16.68
N ASN A 9 -25.75 -11.58 -16.93
CA ASN A 9 -25.16 -11.18 -18.21
C ASN A 9 -23.84 -11.90 -18.52
N HIS A 10 -23.19 -12.40 -17.47
CA HIS A 10 -21.97 -13.21 -17.56
C HIS A 10 -22.08 -14.36 -16.57
N GLU A 11 -21.70 -15.55 -17.03
CA GLU A 11 -21.72 -16.75 -16.20
C GLU A 11 -20.28 -17.25 -15.97
N TYR A 12 -19.86 -17.22 -14.71
CA TYR A 12 -18.58 -17.79 -14.29
C TYR A 12 -18.58 -18.22 -12.82
N THR A 13 -17.72 -19.15 -12.52
CA THR A 13 -17.46 -19.60 -11.15
C THR A 13 -15.99 -19.33 -10.82
N ASN A 14 -15.71 -18.81 -9.63
CA ASN A 14 -14.35 -18.73 -9.14
C ASN A 14 -14.21 -19.33 -7.74
N LEU A 15 -13.07 -19.93 -7.49
CA LEU A 15 -12.61 -20.35 -6.18
C LEU A 15 -11.20 -19.77 -5.98
N LEU A 16 -11.12 -18.72 -5.19
CA LEU A 16 -9.87 -18.00 -4.91
C LEU A 16 -9.49 -18.18 -3.44
N TYR A 17 -8.20 -18.33 -3.18
CA TYR A 17 -7.69 -18.46 -1.82
C TYR A 17 -6.31 -17.79 -1.67
N ILE A 18 -5.98 -17.43 -0.45
CA ILE A 18 -4.67 -16.95 -0.06
C ILE A 18 -3.96 -18.10 0.66
N PRO A 19 -2.76 -18.52 0.23
CA PRO A 19 -2.00 -19.54 0.94
C PRO A 19 -1.57 -19.04 2.33
N LYS A 20 -1.37 -19.97 3.26
CA LYS A 20 -0.96 -19.60 4.62
C LYS A 20 0.45 -19.00 4.67
N HIS A 21 1.33 -19.45 3.80
CA HIS A 21 2.73 -19.03 3.72
C HIS A 21 3.02 -18.41 2.36
N ALA A 22 3.82 -17.35 2.35
CA ALA A 22 4.28 -16.72 1.14
C ALA A 22 5.15 -17.70 0.34
N PRO A 23 4.90 -17.90 -0.97
CA PRO A 23 5.80 -18.66 -1.82
C PRO A 23 7.14 -17.92 -1.92
N PHE A 24 8.24 -18.68 -2.11
CA PHE A 24 9.59 -18.11 -2.15
C PHE A 24 9.80 -17.12 -3.31
N ASP A 25 9.04 -17.25 -4.38
CA ASP A 25 9.08 -16.44 -5.59
C ASP A 25 8.08 -15.26 -5.57
N LEU A 26 7.43 -15.00 -4.45
CA LEU A 26 6.43 -13.92 -4.30
C LEU A 26 6.97 -12.55 -4.74
N TRP A 27 8.26 -12.31 -4.51
CA TRP A 27 8.93 -11.03 -4.82
C TRP A 27 9.28 -10.87 -6.30
N ASN A 28 9.31 -11.97 -7.05
CA ASN A 28 9.51 -11.91 -8.48
C ASN A 28 8.19 -11.57 -9.19
N ARG A 29 8.11 -10.35 -9.72
CA ARG A 29 6.91 -9.83 -10.42
C ARG A 29 6.58 -10.58 -11.72
N GLU A 30 7.54 -11.32 -12.27
CA GLU A 30 7.39 -12.12 -13.48
C GLU A 30 6.98 -13.59 -13.18
N SER A 31 6.97 -13.99 -11.91
CA SER A 31 6.55 -15.35 -11.53
C SER A 31 5.07 -15.60 -11.83
N PRO A 32 4.71 -16.82 -12.22
CA PRO A 32 3.32 -17.22 -12.48
C PRO A 32 2.39 -16.89 -11.31
N ARG A 33 1.26 -16.25 -11.59
CA ARG A 33 0.32 -15.75 -10.56
C ARG A 33 -0.61 -16.82 -9.99
N GLY A 34 -0.55 -18.06 -10.54
CA GLY A 34 -1.25 -19.22 -9.99
C GLY A 34 -2.78 -19.17 -10.05
N ILE A 35 -3.35 -18.40 -10.97
CA ILE A 35 -4.77 -18.47 -11.33
C ILE A 35 -4.92 -19.38 -12.55
N LYS A 36 -5.70 -20.47 -12.40
CA LYS A 36 -6.00 -21.38 -13.47
C LYS A 36 -7.30 -20.99 -14.16
N LEU A 37 -7.25 -20.86 -15.48
CA LEU A 37 -8.44 -20.57 -16.28
C LEU A 37 -8.99 -21.86 -16.87
N TYR A 38 -10.30 -22.03 -16.67
CA TYR A 38 -11.14 -23.01 -17.36
C TYR A 38 -12.20 -22.27 -18.17
N VAL A 39 -12.58 -22.84 -19.29
CA VAL A 39 -13.71 -22.40 -20.10
C VAL A 39 -14.60 -23.59 -20.33
N GLN A 40 -15.87 -23.52 -19.91
CA GLN A 40 -16.83 -24.63 -20.01
C GLN A 40 -16.24 -25.93 -19.45
N ARG A 41 -15.53 -25.84 -18.29
CA ARG A 41 -14.85 -26.95 -17.59
C ARG A 41 -13.65 -27.54 -18.33
N VAL A 42 -13.19 -26.93 -19.44
CA VAL A 42 -11.99 -27.30 -20.15
C VAL A 42 -10.82 -26.45 -19.67
N PHE A 43 -9.71 -27.08 -19.27
CA PHE A 43 -8.50 -26.36 -18.87
C PHE A 43 -7.92 -25.60 -20.05
N ILE A 44 -7.64 -24.31 -19.85
CA ILE A 44 -7.07 -23.41 -20.86
C ILE A 44 -5.61 -23.07 -20.54
N MET A 45 -5.38 -22.57 -19.32
CA MET A 45 -4.04 -22.15 -18.87
C MET A 45 -3.93 -22.12 -17.35
N ASP A 46 -2.71 -22.18 -16.84
CA ASP A 46 -2.37 -22.17 -15.41
C ASP A 46 -1.82 -20.85 -14.89
N ASP A 47 -1.65 -19.87 -15.75
CA ASP A 47 -1.14 -18.53 -15.40
C ASP A 47 -1.99 -17.45 -16.08
N ALA A 48 -3.20 -17.28 -15.60
CA ALA A 48 -4.17 -16.33 -16.11
C ALA A 48 -3.98 -14.95 -15.43
N GLU A 49 -2.89 -14.28 -15.77
CA GLU A 49 -2.45 -13.02 -15.15
C GLU A 49 -3.44 -11.85 -15.31
N HIS A 50 -4.32 -11.88 -16.30
CA HIS A 50 -5.25 -10.81 -16.61
C HIS A 50 -6.44 -10.71 -15.62
N PHE A 51 -6.65 -11.73 -14.79
CA PHE A 51 -7.82 -11.79 -13.89
C PHE A 51 -7.63 -11.17 -12.52
N LEU A 52 -6.40 -10.81 -12.15
CA LEU A 52 -6.10 -10.10 -10.90
C LEU A 52 -5.00 -9.05 -11.14
N PRO A 53 -5.01 -7.93 -10.38
CA PRO A 53 -3.90 -6.98 -10.39
C PRO A 53 -2.65 -7.58 -9.74
N LEU A 54 -1.49 -7.00 -10.04
CA LEU A 54 -0.20 -7.55 -9.63
C LEU A 54 0.01 -7.52 -8.12
N TYR A 55 -0.52 -6.52 -7.43
CA TYR A 55 -0.44 -6.44 -5.97
C TYR A 55 -1.24 -7.55 -5.24
N LEU A 56 -2.07 -8.31 -5.96
CA LEU A 56 -2.77 -9.51 -5.46
C LEU A 56 -2.13 -10.83 -5.96
N ARG A 57 -0.88 -10.82 -6.41
CA ARG A 57 -0.18 -11.99 -6.96
C ARG A 57 0.01 -13.16 -5.98
N PHE A 58 -0.24 -12.93 -4.69
CA PHE A 58 -0.28 -13.97 -3.67
C PHE A 58 -1.56 -14.83 -3.71
N VAL A 59 -2.61 -14.35 -4.40
CA VAL A 59 -3.87 -15.09 -4.54
C VAL A 59 -3.69 -16.25 -5.52
N ARG A 60 -4.26 -17.39 -5.17
CA ARG A 60 -4.27 -18.61 -5.96
C ARG A 60 -5.71 -19.04 -6.21
N GLY A 61 -5.93 -19.86 -7.22
CA GLY A 61 -7.25 -20.44 -7.43
C GLY A 61 -7.58 -20.78 -8.85
N VAL A 62 -8.88 -20.92 -9.10
CA VAL A 62 -9.43 -21.27 -10.40
C VAL A 62 -10.57 -20.32 -10.76
N ILE A 63 -10.66 -20.04 -12.05
CA ILE A 63 -11.78 -19.33 -12.66
C ILE A 63 -12.30 -20.21 -13.80
N ASP A 64 -13.61 -20.49 -13.82
CA ASP A 64 -14.28 -21.20 -14.91
C ASP A 64 -15.36 -20.30 -15.48
N SER A 65 -15.24 -19.96 -16.76
CA SER A 65 -16.19 -19.10 -17.48
C SER A 65 -16.93 -19.90 -18.54
N ASN A 66 -18.24 -19.70 -18.61
CA ASN A 66 -19.06 -20.30 -19.68
C ASN A 66 -19.11 -19.41 -20.94
N ASP A 67 -18.76 -18.13 -20.82
CA ASP A 67 -18.94 -17.11 -21.87
C ASP A 67 -17.65 -16.81 -22.64
N LEU A 68 -16.50 -17.26 -22.16
CA LEU A 68 -15.26 -17.13 -22.93
C LEU A 68 -15.20 -18.19 -24.04
N PRO A 69 -14.58 -17.89 -25.19
CA PRO A 69 -14.40 -18.87 -26.25
C PRO A 69 -13.30 -19.89 -25.87
N LEU A 70 -13.48 -21.14 -26.27
CA LEU A 70 -12.50 -22.23 -26.00
C LEU A 70 -11.14 -22.03 -26.66
N ASN A 71 -11.07 -21.26 -27.76
CA ASN A 71 -9.83 -20.96 -28.48
C ASN A 71 -9.15 -19.67 -28.00
N VAL A 72 -9.38 -19.27 -26.73
CA VAL A 72 -8.83 -18.06 -26.16
C VAL A 72 -7.31 -18.17 -25.99
N SER A 73 -6.58 -17.15 -26.43
CA SER A 73 -5.15 -16.97 -26.20
C SER A 73 -4.90 -15.85 -25.18
N ARG A 74 -3.64 -15.71 -24.71
CA ARG A 74 -3.28 -14.61 -23.78
C ARG A 74 -3.58 -13.23 -24.37
N GLU A 75 -3.32 -13.02 -25.66
CA GLU A 75 -3.58 -11.77 -26.36
C GLU A 75 -5.09 -11.45 -26.40
N ILE A 76 -5.93 -12.46 -26.63
CA ILE A 76 -7.39 -12.28 -26.63
C ILE A 76 -7.91 -11.92 -25.23
N LEU A 77 -7.33 -12.51 -24.18
CA LEU A 77 -7.73 -12.24 -22.79
C LEU A 77 -7.44 -10.80 -22.38
N GLN A 78 -6.34 -10.21 -22.86
CA GLN A 78 -5.88 -8.90 -22.46
C GLN A 78 -6.94 -7.81 -22.66
N ASP A 79 -7.63 -7.83 -23.79
CA ASP A 79 -8.59 -6.79 -24.18
C ASP A 79 -10.07 -7.25 -24.10
N HIS A 80 -10.31 -8.45 -23.57
CA HIS A 80 -11.66 -9.00 -23.53
C HIS A 80 -12.50 -8.35 -22.40
N PRO A 81 -13.66 -7.71 -22.70
CA PRO A 81 -14.47 -6.99 -21.71
C PRO A 81 -14.88 -7.83 -20.49
N LEU A 82 -15.19 -9.13 -20.71
CA LEU A 82 -15.54 -10.05 -19.64
C LEU A 82 -14.38 -10.26 -18.66
N VAL A 83 -13.15 -10.32 -19.15
CA VAL A 83 -11.96 -10.47 -18.30
C VAL A 83 -11.81 -9.26 -17.37
N GLY A 84 -11.99 -8.04 -17.89
CA GLY A 84 -12.01 -6.82 -17.09
C GLY A 84 -13.10 -6.83 -16.01
N SER A 85 -14.30 -7.31 -16.35
CA SER A 85 -15.42 -7.43 -15.41
C SER A 85 -15.12 -8.45 -14.30
N ILE A 86 -14.58 -9.62 -14.65
CA ILE A 86 -14.19 -10.66 -13.68
C ILE A 86 -13.06 -10.16 -12.79
N LYS A 87 -12.04 -9.48 -13.36
CA LYS A 87 -10.94 -8.86 -12.62
C LYS A 87 -11.47 -7.90 -11.55
N LYS A 88 -12.31 -6.95 -11.94
CA LYS A 88 -12.90 -5.96 -11.02
C LYS A 88 -13.70 -6.61 -9.90
N ALA A 89 -14.56 -7.57 -10.24
CA ALA A 89 -15.38 -8.29 -9.26
C ALA A 89 -14.54 -9.16 -8.32
N SER A 90 -13.53 -9.86 -8.82
CA SER A 90 -12.64 -10.71 -8.03
C SER A 90 -11.77 -9.88 -7.10
N THR A 91 -11.19 -8.77 -7.59
CA THR A 91 -10.40 -7.82 -6.78
C THR A 91 -11.23 -7.30 -5.61
N LYS A 92 -12.43 -6.78 -5.88
CA LYS A 92 -13.33 -6.28 -4.82
C LYS A 92 -13.61 -7.35 -3.76
N ARG A 93 -13.95 -8.57 -4.17
CA ARG A 93 -14.25 -9.66 -3.23
C ARG A 93 -13.06 -10.09 -2.38
N ILE A 94 -11.84 -10.05 -2.95
CA ILE A 94 -10.62 -10.35 -2.19
C ILE A 94 -10.40 -9.25 -1.14
N LEU A 95 -10.53 -7.97 -1.50
CA LEU A 95 -10.40 -6.86 -0.56
C LEU A 95 -11.48 -6.93 0.54
N ASP A 96 -12.74 -7.21 0.17
CA ASP A 96 -13.84 -7.40 1.13
C ASP A 96 -13.55 -8.58 2.09
N ALA A 97 -12.98 -9.68 1.59
CA ALA A 97 -12.61 -10.83 2.41
C ALA A 97 -11.44 -10.52 3.36
N LEU A 98 -10.46 -9.73 2.92
CA LEU A 98 -9.36 -9.26 3.77
C LEU A 98 -9.89 -8.29 4.85
N GLN A 99 -10.81 -7.40 4.49
CA GLN A 99 -11.46 -6.51 5.45
C GLN A 99 -12.24 -7.31 6.49
N TYR A 100 -13.02 -8.32 6.05
CA TYR A 100 -13.73 -9.21 6.96
C TYR A 100 -12.79 -9.96 7.91
N LEU A 101 -11.66 -10.47 7.38
CA LEU A 101 -10.64 -11.15 8.20
C LEU A 101 -10.06 -10.18 9.24
N LYS A 102 -9.70 -8.96 8.83
CA LYS A 102 -9.18 -7.92 9.73
C LYS A 102 -10.15 -7.61 10.87
N ASP A 103 -11.45 -7.47 10.56
CA ASP A 103 -12.46 -7.05 11.51
C ASP A 103 -12.92 -8.18 12.46
N ASN A 104 -12.83 -9.45 12.05
CA ASN A 104 -13.40 -10.57 12.80
C ASN A 104 -12.37 -11.58 13.34
N ALA A 105 -11.14 -11.59 12.80
CA ALA A 105 -10.07 -12.49 13.17
C ALA A 105 -8.69 -11.81 13.03
N PHE A 106 -8.47 -10.76 13.81
CA PHE A 106 -7.33 -9.86 13.67
C PHE A 106 -5.97 -10.58 13.78
N GLU A 107 -5.83 -11.60 14.63
CA GLU A 107 -4.59 -12.39 14.76
C GLU A 107 -4.27 -13.14 13.45
N GLU A 108 -5.30 -13.72 12.80
CA GLU A 108 -5.11 -14.35 11.48
C GLU A 108 -4.78 -13.31 10.39
N TYR A 109 -5.32 -12.10 10.55
CA TYR A 109 -4.98 -10.99 9.66
C TYR A 109 -3.53 -10.52 9.86
N LEU A 110 -3.00 -10.52 11.09
CA LEU A 110 -1.59 -10.24 11.37
C LEU A 110 -0.67 -11.28 10.70
N ASP A 111 -1.02 -12.57 10.76
CA ASP A 111 -0.28 -13.62 10.05
C ASP A 111 -0.27 -13.39 8.53
N PHE A 112 -1.42 -12.99 7.97
CA PHE A 112 -1.52 -12.57 6.57
C PHE A 112 -0.64 -11.35 6.29
N TRP A 113 -0.74 -10.31 7.11
CA TRP A 113 0.02 -9.07 6.94
C TRP A 113 1.54 -9.31 6.96
N ASN A 114 2.02 -10.10 7.90
CA ASN A 114 3.43 -10.48 8.02
C ASN A 114 3.95 -11.23 6.77
N SER A 115 3.07 -11.97 6.10
CA SER A 115 3.44 -12.74 4.91
C SER A 115 3.31 -11.94 3.60
N PHE A 116 2.32 -11.07 3.48
CA PHE A 116 1.89 -10.45 2.21
C PHE A 116 1.75 -8.94 2.26
N GLY A 117 1.87 -8.31 3.42
CA GLY A 117 1.64 -6.87 3.59
C GLY A 117 2.51 -6.00 2.69
N LEU A 118 3.79 -6.36 2.50
CA LEU A 118 4.69 -5.62 1.62
C LEU A 118 4.22 -5.62 0.15
N VAL A 119 3.63 -6.75 -0.30
CA VAL A 119 3.07 -6.85 -1.65
C VAL A 119 1.78 -6.05 -1.75
N LEU A 120 0.94 -6.07 -0.71
CA LEU A 120 -0.29 -5.28 -0.66
C LEU A 120 -0.02 -3.77 -0.69
N LYS A 121 1.10 -3.31 -0.12
CA LYS A 121 1.56 -1.91 -0.18
C LYS A 121 1.82 -1.39 -1.61
N GLU A 122 1.97 -2.28 -2.59
CA GLU A 122 2.07 -1.88 -4.01
C GLU A 122 0.71 -1.39 -4.56
N GLY A 123 -0.39 -1.83 -3.96
CA GLY A 123 -1.75 -1.60 -4.47
C GLY A 123 -2.15 -0.16 -4.70
N PRO A 124 -1.91 0.81 -3.79
CA PRO A 124 -2.31 2.20 -3.98
C PRO A 124 -1.75 2.89 -5.22
N ALA A 125 -0.63 2.42 -5.74
CA ALA A 125 -0.05 2.93 -6.98
C ALA A 125 -0.58 2.23 -8.24
N GLU A 126 -1.02 0.98 -8.12
CA GLU A 126 -1.50 0.17 -9.23
C GLU A 126 -3.02 0.25 -9.45
N ASP A 127 -3.78 0.48 -8.37
CA ASP A 127 -5.25 0.43 -8.37
C ASP A 127 -5.86 1.68 -7.71
N PHE A 128 -6.03 2.70 -8.52
CA PHE A 128 -6.57 3.98 -8.05
C PHE A 128 -8.03 3.89 -7.62
N GLU A 129 -8.83 3.00 -8.24
CA GLU A 129 -10.24 2.83 -7.88
C GLU A 129 -10.40 2.25 -6.48
N ASN A 130 -9.52 1.33 -6.08
CA ASN A 130 -9.56 0.66 -4.79
C ASN A 130 -8.55 1.21 -3.77
N ARG A 131 -7.87 2.33 -4.06
CA ARG A 131 -6.79 2.90 -3.24
C ARG A 131 -7.16 3.04 -1.78
N GLU A 132 -8.33 3.62 -1.48
CA GLU A 132 -8.79 3.84 -0.12
C GLU A 132 -9.09 2.53 0.60
N ALA A 133 -9.75 1.58 -0.10
CA ALA A 133 -10.01 0.24 0.44
C ALA A 133 -8.71 -0.52 0.73
N ILE A 134 -7.69 -0.40 -0.14
CA ILE A 134 -6.37 -1.00 0.09
C ILE A 134 -5.67 -0.32 1.27
N ALA A 135 -5.71 1.01 1.35
CA ALA A 135 -5.11 1.77 2.44
C ALA A 135 -5.73 1.42 3.81
N SER A 136 -7.05 1.16 3.86
CA SER A 136 -7.74 0.74 5.09
C SER A 136 -7.29 -0.64 5.60
N LEU A 137 -6.70 -1.46 4.73
CA LEU A 137 -6.16 -2.77 5.06
C LEU A 137 -4.72 -2.71 5.57
N MET A 138 -4.03 -1.59 5.43
CA MET A 138 -2.61 -1.49 5.81
C MET A 138 -2.44 -1.37 7.31
N LEU A 139 -1.36 -2.01 7.79
CA LEU A 139 -0.93 -1.89 9.18
C LEU A 139 0.39 -1.11 9.26
N PHE A 140 0.53 -0.37 10.34
CA PHE A 140 1.67 0.50 10.60
C PHE A 140 2.17 0.36 12.04
N ALA A 141 3.44 0.67 12.26
CA ALA A 141 3.94 1.03 13.57
C ALA A 141 3.67 2.52 13.81
N THR A 142 3.49 2.93 15.07
CA THR A 142 3.27 4.33 15.42
C THR A 142 4.15 4.78 16.58
N SER A 143 4.35 6.09 16.68
CA SER A 143 5.13 6.69 17.77
C SER A 143 4.44 6.58 19.16
N ARG A 144 3.20 6.13 19.20
CA ARG A 144 2.45 5.92 20.44
C ARG A 144 2.90 4.64 21.15
N ASN A 145 3.19 3.60 20.39
CA ASN A 145 3.66 2.33 20.90
C ASN A 145 5.19 2.36 20.85
N GLU A 146 5.85 2.21 21.98
CA GLU A 146 7.33 2.13 22.05
C GLU A 146 7.87 0.80 21.51
N THR A 147 7.00 -0.03 20.92
CA THR A 147 7.29 -1.36 20.39
C THR A 147 7.29 -1.37 18.87
N HIS A 148 8.10 -2.24 18.29
CA HIS A 148 8.22 -2.45 16.83
C HIS A 148 6.98 -3.14 16.20
N GLU A 149 5.87 -3.21 16.93
CA GLU A 149 4.68 -3.91 16.46
C GLU A 149 3.95 -3.12 15.38
N VAL A 150 3.81 -3.74 14.22
CA VAL A 150 3.08 -3.20 13.06
C VAL A 150 1.66 -3.74 13.12
N LYS A 151 0.77 -3.04 13.81
CA LYS A 151 -0.62 -3.50 14.01
C LYS A 151 -1.69 -2.39 13.98
N GLU A 152 -1.28 -1.13 13.86
CA GLU A 152 -2.20 0.00 13.85
C GLU A 152 -2.69 0.30 12.44
N THR A 153 -4.00 0.49 12.27
CA THR A 153 -4.59 0.89 11.00
C THR A 153 -4.64 2.41 10.88
N LEU A 154 -4.86 2.91 9.66
CA LEU A 154 -5.15 4.33 9.45
C LEU A 154 -6.47 4.75 10.12
N ASP A 155 -7.43 3.84 10.24
CA ASP A 155 -8.69 4.11 10.93
C ASP A 155 -8.48 4.26 12.45
N ASP A 156 -7.63 3.42 13.05
CA ASP A 156 -7.26 3.55 14.47
C ASP A 156 -6.55 4.88 14.74
N TYR A 157 -5.65 5.28 13.82
CA TYR A 157 -5.00 6.59 13.89
C TYR A 157 -6.02 7.73 13.86
N LEU A 158 -6.96 7.71 12.89
CA LEU A 158 -7.99 8.74 12.77
C LEU A 158 -8.92 8.83 13.98
N GLN A 159 -9.27 7.69 14.60
CA GLN A 159 -10.10 7.65 15.81
C GLN A 159 -9.42 8.32 17.01
N ARG A 160 -8.10 8.24 17.09
CA ARG A 160 -7.30 8.83 18.17
C ARG A 160 -6.84 10.25 17.89
N MET A 161 -6.95 10.68 16.64
CA MET A 161 -6.46 11.98 16.18
C MET A 161 -7.19 13.12 16.90
N PRO A 162 -6.48 14.13 17.47
CA PRO A 162 -7.09 15.31 18.04
C PRO A 162 -7.99 16.05 17.04
N SER A 163 -9.09 16.62 17.53
CA SER A 163 -10.09 17.31 16.68
C SER A 163 -9.56 18.53 15.93
N ASP A 164 -8.50 19.13 16.41
CA ASP A 164 -7.80 20.29 15.81
C ASP A 164 -6.69 19.86 14.83
N GLN A 165 -6.39 18.56 14.75
CA GLN A 165 -5.42 18.00 13.80
C GLN A 165 -6.11 17.74 12.45
N ASN A 166 -5.49 18.21 11.36
CA ASN A 166 -6.00 17.99 10.00
C ASN A 166 -5.22 16.95 9.20
N ASP A 167 -3.98 16.68 9.58
CA ASP A 167 -3.04 15.88 8.82
C ASP A 167 -2.71 14.56 9.54
N ILE A 168 -2.49 13.50 8.76
CA ILE A 168 -1.89 12.25 9.24
C ILE A 168 -0.37 12.40 9.10
N TYR A 169 0.35 12.34 10.22
CA TYR A 169 1.80 12.50 10.20
C TYR A 169 2.52 11.17 10.02
N PHE A 170 3.57 11.16 9.21
CA PHE A 170 4.43 10.00 9.03
C PHE A 170 5.92 10.37 9.01
N CYS A 171 6.76 9.42 9.41
CA CYS A 171 8.21 9.47 9.34
C CYS A 171 8.72 8.25 8.59
N VAL A 172 9.56 8.45 7.58
CA VAL A 172 10.24 7.35 6.86
C VAL A 172 11.67 7.28 7.35
N ALA A 173 12.14 6.09 7.70
CA ALA A 173 13.51 5.84 8.13
C ALA A 173 13.94 4.40 7.78
N ASP A 174 15.24 4.14 7.78
CA ASP A 174 15.79 2.82 7.44
C ASP A 174 15.50 1.75 8.51
N THR A 175 15.31 2.17 9.77
CA THR A 175 15.00 1.28 10.90
C THR A 175 14.01 1.93 11.84
N PHE A 176 13.35 1.10 12.64
CA PHE A 176 12.43 1.57 13.68
C PHE A 176 13.15 2.47 14.71
N GLU A 177 14.37 2.09 15.13
CA GLU A 177 15.17 2.86 16.06
C GLU A 177 15.53 4.23 15.49
N ALA A 178 15.84 4.32 14.20
CA ALA A 178 16.10 5.59 13.53
C ALA A 178 14.83 6.46 13.45
N ALA A 179 13.67 5.83 13.17
CA ALA A 179 12.39 6.52 13.14
C ALA A 179 12.02 7.08 14.51
N ILE A 180 12.00 6.25 15.57
CA ILE A 180 11.52 6.62 16.92
C ILE A 180 12.42 7.67 17.59
N ASN A 181 13.72 7.68 17.28
CA ASN A 181 14.71 8.63 17.79
C ASN A 181 14.92 9.85 16.85
N SER A 182 14.09 10.02 15.84
CA SER A 182 14.18 11.18 14.95
C SER A 182 13.91 12.48 15.72
N PRO A 183 14.73 13.55 15.55
CA PRO A 183 14.49 14.85 16.18
C PRO A 183 13.12 15.44 15.81
N HIS A 184 12.59 15.09 14.65
CA HIS A 184 11.27 15.52 14.20
C HIS A 184 10.13 14.93 15.05
N LEU A 185 10.33 13.72 15.61
CA LEU A 185 9.36 13.10 16.50
C LEU A 185 9.29 13.76 17.86
N GLU A 186 10.39 14.29 18.39
CA GLU A 186 10.39 14.98 19.69
C GLU A 186 9.40 16.15 19.72
N LYS A 187 9.37 16.94 18.64
CA LYS A 187 8.41 18.04 18.52
C LYS A 187 6.97 17.53 18.42
N MET A 188 6.72 16.48 17.62
CA MET A 188 5.39 15.86 17.51
C MET A 188 4.92 15.31 18.85
N LYS A 189 5.79 14.65 19.60
CA LYS A 189 5.50 14.17 20.97
C LYS A 189 5.16 15.33 21.92
N ALA A 190 5.91 16.44 21.86
CA ALA A 190 5.64 17.62 22.67
C ALA A 190 4.27 18.25 22.35
N GLU A 191 3.81 18.14 21.11
CA GLU A 191 2.50 18.58 20.64
C GLU A 191 1.40 17.50 20.82
N ASN A 192 1.72 16.36 21.44
CA ASN A 192 0.83 15.20 21.61
C ASN A 192 0.24 14.67 20.30
N LYS A 193 1.01 14.71 19.23
CA LYS A 193 0.65 14.22 17.90
C LYS A 193 1.27 12.84 17.65
N GLU A 194 0.44 11.88 17.24
CA GLU A 194 0.88 10.55 16.81
C GLU A 194 1.51 10.61 15.43
N VAL A 195 2.53 9.78 15.17
CA VAL A 195 3.25 9.70 13.89
C VAL A 195 3.35 8.25 13.47
N LEU A 196 3.00 7.95 12.22
CA LEU A 196 3.23 6.63 11.60
C LEU A 196 4.73 6.45 11.36
N LEU A 197 5.27 5.30 11.72
CA LEU A 197 6.68 4.95 11.56
C LEU A 197 6.81 3.96 10.39
N LEU A 198 7.41 4.40 9.30
CA LEU A 198 7.50 3.71 8.05
C LEU A 198 8.96 3.29 7.83
N THR A 199 9.21 1.97 7.81
CA THR A 199 10.58 1.43 7.79
C THR A 199 10.83 0.43 6.67
N ASP A 200 9.82 0.14 5.88
CA ASP A 200 9.95 -0.72 4.71
C ASP A 200 10.44 0.09 3.50
N ARG A 201 11.30 -0.51 2.67
CA ARG A 201 11.81 0.14 1.44
C ARG A 201 10.70 0.63 0.50
N ILE A 202 9.56 -0.05 0.50
CA ILE A 202 8.42 0.32 -0.33
C ILE A 202 7.70 1.57 0.18
N ASP A 203 7.88 1.93 1.45
CA ASP A 203 7.11 3.01 2.08
C ASP A 203 7.41 4.38 1.48
N GLU A 204 8.64 4.65 1.05
CA GLU A 204 8.94 5.89 0.33
C GLU A 204 8.10 6.03 -0.94
N TRP A 205 8.03 4.94 -1.72
CA TRP A 205 7.24 4.92 -2.94
C TRP A 205 5.73 4.93 -2.65
N LEU A 206 5.26 4.19 -1.63
CA LEU A 206 3.89 4.22 -1.17
C LEU A 206 3.44 5.65 -0.86
N MET A 207 4.24 6.43 -0.12
CA MET A 207 3.91 7.80 0.28
C MET A 207 3.95 8.82 -0.87
N THR A 208 4.49 8.46 -2.03
CA THR A 208 4.35 9.29 -3.24
C THR A 208 2.98 9.16 -3.90
N THR A 209 2.29 8.07 -3.66
CA THR A 209 1.00 7.72 -4.26
C THR A 209 -0.17 7.83 -3.29
N LEU A 210 0.02 7.43 -2.04
CA LEU A 210 -0.98 7.57 -0.96
C LEU A 210 -0.82 8.93 -0.29
N VAL A 211 -1.31 9.98 -0.94
CA VAL A 211 -1.16 11.38 -0.47
C VAL A 211 -2.23 11.81 0.53
N ALA A 212 -3.34 11.09 0.59
CA ALA A 212 -4.44 11.34 1.54
C ALA A 212 -5.19 10.05 1.85
N TYR A 213 -5.85 10.02 3.02
CA TYR A 213 -6.77 8.95 3.43
C TYR A 213 -8.00 9.57 4.10
N LYS A 214 -9.22 9.26 3.61
CA LYS A 214 -10.48 9.83 4.10
C LYS A 214 -10.41 11.36 4.27
N ASP A 215 -10.01 12.04 3.19
CA ASP A 215 -9.85 13.51 3.11
C ASP A 215 -8.78 14.10 4.05
N LYS A 216 -7.98 13.27 4.73
CA LYS A 216 -6.86 13.72 5.56
C LYS A 216 -5.54 13.53 4.81
N PRO A 217 -4.79 14.62 4.56
CA PRO A 217 -3.46 14.53 3.94
C PRO A 217 -2.48 13.71 4.78
N LEU A 218 -1.62 12.93 4.11
CA LEU A 218 -0.46 12.31 4.75
C LEU A 218 0.75 13.24 4.59
N VAL A 219 1.32 13.68 5.71
CA VAL A 219 2.38 14.69 5.76
C VAL A 219 3.64 14.11 6.39
N ASN A 220 4.75 14.20 5.67
CA ASN A 220 6.06 13.81 6.19
C ASN A 220 6.53 14.82 7.23
N VAL A 221 6.77 14.37 8.47
CA VAL A 221 7.21 15.25 9.57
C VAL A 221 8.54 15.96 9.25
N ALA A 222 9.45 15.33 8.51
CA ALA A 222 10.70 15.97 8.11
C ALA A 222 10.50 17.15 7.15
N LYS A 223 9.42 17.13 6.34
CA LYS A 223 9.09 18.21 5.39
C LYS A 223 8.22 19.31 6.03
N SER A 224 7.36 18.96 6.99
CA SER A 224 6.49 19.95 7.67
C SER A 224 7.29 21.01 8.41
N PHE A 225 8.45 20.64 8.98
CA PHE A 225 9.34 21.61 9.67
C PHE A 225 10.20 22.43 8.72
N ALA A 226 10.43 21.97 7.49
CA ALA A 226 11.14 22.77 6.50
C ALA A 226 10.30 23.97 6.00
N SER A 227 8.97 23.88 6.08
CA SER A 227 8.06 24.98 5.71
C SER A 227 7.82 25.98 6.86
N ASP A 228 7.87 25.52 8.12
CA ASP A 228 7.71 26.35 9.32
C ASP A 228 9.01 27.03 9.80
N SER A 229 10.16 26.52 9.39
CA SER A 229 11.39 27.27 9.57
C SER A 229 11.39 28.44 8.57
N GLU A 230 10.84 29.58 8.93
CA GLU A 230 11.42 30.87 8.49
C GLU A 230 12.92 30.67 8.64
N LYS A 231 13.66 30.66 7.51
CA LYS A 231 15.14 30.62 7.53
C LYS A 231 15.55 31.66 8.54
N PRO A 232 16.21 31.32 9.64
CA PRO A 232 16.63 32.35 10.61
C PRO A 232 17.38 33.37 9.80
N LYS A 233 16.91 34.63 9.81
CA LYS A 233 17.58 35.70 9.08
C LYS A 233 19.04 35.70 9.57
N PRO A 234 19.99 35.42 8.66
CA PRO A 234 21.37 35.27 9.10
C PRO A 234 21.76 36.50 9.91
N SER A 235 22.35 36.28 11.07
CA SER A 235 22.83 37.39 11.93
C SER A 235 23.74 38.30 11.11
N LYS A 236 23.84 39.56 11.48
CA LYS A 236 24.73 40.52 10.78
C LYS A 236 26.14 39.97 10.55
N THR A 237 26.63 39.17 11.48
CA THR A 237 27.95 38.51 11.39
C THR A 237 27.96 37.39 10.35
N GLN A 238 26.88 36.60 10.22
CA GLN A 238 26.72 35.57 9.22
C GLN A 238 26.51 36.13 7.80
N GLN A 239 25.79 37.26 7.68
CA GLN A 239 25.65 38.00 6.42
C GLN A 239 26.99 38.49 5.90
N ALA A 240 27.82 39.10 6.78
CA ALA A 240 29.15 39.56 6.44
C ALA A 240 30.10 38.41 6.04
N LEU A 241 29.93 37.22 6.64
CA LEU A 241 30.68 36.00 6.25
C LEU A 241 30.24 35.47 4.89
N LEU A 242 28.95 35.40 4.62
CA LEU A 242 28.36 35.01 3.35
C LEU A 242 28.78 35.93 2.18
N GLU A 243 28.85 37.24 2.42
CA GLU A 243 29.36 38.21 1.42
C GLU A 243 30.85 38.02 1.14
N LYS A 244 31.67 37.77 2.17
CA LYS A 244 33.09 37.44 2.00
C LYS A 244 33.29 36.13 1.21
N ILE A 245 32.50 35.09 1.49
CA ILE A 245 32.57 33.81 0.77
C ILE A 245 32.16 34.02 -0.70
N LYS A 246 31.10 34.78 -0.99
CA LYS A 246 30.69 35.14 -2.37
C LYS A 246 31.79 35.88 -3.11
N LEU A 247 32.45 36.88 -2.48
CA LEU A 247 33.56 37.60 -3.07
C LEU A 247 34.77 36.69 -3.39
N LEU A 248 35.08 35.75 -2.50
CA LEU A 248 36.17 34.78 -2.74
C LEU A 248 35.82 33.76 -3.83
N SER A 249 34.55 33.36 -3.95
CA SER A 249 34.08 32.46 -5.02
C SER A 249 34.04 33.10 -6.40
N LEU A 250 33.91 34.44 -6.49
CA LEU A 250 33.96 35.18 -7.76
C LEU A 250 35.39 35.47 -8.27
N ILE A 251 36.41 35.22 -7.44
CA ILE A 251 37.82 35.44 -7.82
C ILE A 251 38.45 34.18 -8.44
N HIS A 252 37.73 33.04 -8.45
CA HIS A 252 38.20 31.76 -8.98
C HIS A 252 37.47 31.27 -10.25
N ILE A 253 36.89 32.21 -11.04
CA ILE A 253 36.41 31.93 -12.40
C ILE A 253 37.22 32.76 -13.40
#